data_4c4ce61fd82a55d87eaf877655a7c5ae
#
_entry.id   4c4ce61fd82a55d87eaf877655a7c5ae
#
_cell.length_a   1.000
_cell.length_b   1.000
_cell.length_c   1.000
_cell.angle_alpha   90.00
_cell.angle_beta   90.00
_cell.angle_gamma   90.00
#
_symmetry.space_group_name_H-M   'P 1'
#
loop_
_entity.id
_entity.type
_entity.pdbx_description
1 polymer ?
#
loop_
_entity_poly.entity_id
_entity_poly.type
_entity_poly.pdbx_seq_one_letter_code
_entity_poly.pdbx_strand_id
1 'polypeptide(L)'
;MNWQKSLIPRIVRARPRLFIAVAGGVALGTLLPPGLTTHAVTRWLIAWNAGTCLYIVLAALMMSRSSIHQMRRRAQVQDEGETAILILVALSAIASLAAIGGELAVVRDVHGWVRSAHVALTGITVVSSWGFIQIMFALHYAHEYYAAVCSGHPAGLHFPDEAHPDYGDFFYFSSVVGTSGQTADVAFTSKRLRRIGTLHCILAYLFNTIVLALLINIGASLF
;
A
#
# COMPACT_ATOMS: atom_id res chain seq x y z
N MET A 1 33.09 -4.95 22.16
CA MET A 1 31.76 -4.37 22.42
C MET A 1 31.24 -3.83 21.10
N ASN A 2 30.65 -4.73 20.28
CA ASN A 2 30.16 -4.40 18.94
C ASN A 2 28.79 -3.76 19.06
N TRP A 3 28.74 -2.45 18.93
CA TRP A 3 27.50 -1.70 18.77
C TRP A 3 26.76 -2.21 17.54
N GLN A 4 25.59 -2.73 17.77
CA GLN A 4 24.57 -3.23 16.87
C GLN A 4 24.60 -2.48 15.54
N LYS A 5 24.80 -3.20 14.45
CA LYS A 5 24.49 -2.69 13.11
C LYS A 5 23.02 -2.28 13.14
N SER A 6 22.77 -0.96 13.15
CA SER A 6 21.44 -0.38 13.35
C SER A 6 20.43 -1.03 12.39
N LEU A 7 19.25 -1.36 12.89
CA LEU A 7 18.15 -1.97 12.13
C LEU A 7 17.80 -1.14 10.88
N ILE A 8 17.92 0.18 10.98
CA ILE A 8 17.57 1.14 9.93
C ILE A 8 18.30 0.89 8.60
N PRO A 9 19.65 0.80 8.51
CA PRO A 9 20.32 0.54 7.22
C PRO A 9 20.02 -0.84 6.65
N ARG A 10 19.67 -1.82 7.46
CA ARG A 10 19.25 -3.14 6.98
C ARG A 10 17.88 -3.07 6.32
N ILE A 11 16.91 -2.39 6.94
CA ILE A 11 15.57 -2.17 6.38
C ILE A 11 15.65 -1.36 5.08
N VAL A 12 16.47 -0.29 5.05
CA VAL A 12 16.66 0.54 3.84
C VAL A 12 17.25 -0.30 2.69
N ARG A 13 18.27 -1.13 2.96
CA ARG A 13 18.86 -2.02 1.94
C ARG A 13 17.90 -3.11 1.48
N ALA A 14 17.05 -3.61 2.37
CA ALA A 14 16.06 -4.63 2.05
C ALA A 14 14.93 -4.08 1.14
N ARG A 15 14.59 -2.78 1.25
CA ARG A 15 13.45 -2.19 0.54
C ARG A 15 13.77 -0.85 -0.13
N PRO A 16 14.75 -0.79 -1.04
CA PRO A 16 15.23 0.46 -1.63
C PRO A 16 14.12 1.23 -2.37
N ARG A 17 13.17 0.53 -3.02
CA ARG A 17 12.06 1.15 -3.76
C ARG A 17 11.14 1.96 -2.87
N LEU A 18 10.84 1.46 -1.65
CA LEU A 18 10.02 2.17 -0.68
C LEU A 18 10.70 3.48 -0.27
N PHE A 19 12.00 3.43 0.06
CA PHE A 19 12.74 4.61 0.50
C PHE A 19 12.96 5.61 -0.64
N ILE A 20 13.17 5.16 -1.88
CA ILE A 20 13.23 6.03 -3.05
C ILE A 20 11.89 6.74 -3.25
N ALA A 21 10.78 6.04 -3.15
CA ALA A 21 9.44 6.61 -3.29
C ALA A 21 9.13 7.63 -2.18
N VAL A 22 9.43 7.29 -0.93
CA VAL A 22 9.27 8.22 0.21
C VAL A 22 10.15 9.46 0.03
N ALA A 23 11.43 9.29 -0.29
CA ALA A 23 12.35 10.40 -0.52
C ALA A 23 11.87 11.29 -1.68
N GLY A 24 11.41 10.70 -2.78
CA GLY A 24 10.84 11.43 -3.92
C GLY A 24 9.59 12.22 -3.55
N GLY A 25 8.67 11.61 -2.80
CA GLY A 25 7.47 12.28 -2.30
C GLY A 25 7.81 13.44 -1.36
N VAL A 26 8.68 13.22 -0.36
CA VAL A 26 9.12 14.26 0.58
C VAL A 26 9.86 15.39 -0.15
N ALA A 27 10.75 15.07 -1.07
CA ALA A 27 11.47 16.06 -1.88
C ALA A 27 10.48 16.92 -2.68
N LEU A 28 9.49 16.31 -3.34
CA LEU A 28 8.45 17.06 -4.04
C LEU A 28 7.68 17.96 -3.07
N GLY A 29 7.21 17.44 -1.93
CA GLY A 29 6.46 18.20 -0.93
C GLY A 29 7.23 19.41 -0.37
N THR A 30 8.54 19.30 -0.21
CA THR A 30 9.39 20.40 0.28
C THR A 30 9.78 21.40 -0.80
N LEU A 31 9.97 20.94 -2.05
CA LEU A 31 10.41 21.76 -3.19
C LEU A 31 9.25 22.47 -3.91
N LEU A 32 8.00 22.01 -3.71
CA LEU A 32 6.83 22.67 -4.30
C LEU A 32 6.75 24.14 -3.83
N PRO A 33 6.69 25.12 -4.77
CA PRO A 33 6.58 26.54 -4.41
C PRO A 33 5.32 26.82 -3.58
N PRO A 34 5.40 27.67 -2.54
CA PRO A 34 4.22 28.01 -1.71
C PRO A 34 3.07 28.62 -2.50
N GLY A 35 3.37 29.27 -3.63
CA GLY A 35 2.35 29.91 -4.50
C GLY A 35 1.51 28.95 -5.31
N LEU A 36 1.90 27.67 -5.46
CA LEU A 36 1.12 26.66 -6.20
C LEU A 36 0.04 25.99 -5.34
N THR A 37 0.18 26.01 -4.03
CA THR A 37 -0.77 25.39 -3.11
C THR A 37 -1.00 26.31 -1.92
N THR A 38 -2.22 26.83 -1.78
CA THR A 38 -2.61 27.70 -0.66
C THR A 38 -2.73 26.93 0.66
N HIS A 39 -2.98 25.61 0.59
CA HIS A 39 -3.20 24.77 1.76
C HIS A 39 -2.08 23.70 1.91
N ALA A 40 -1.57 23.57 3.14
CA ALA A 40 -0.55 22.57 3.45
C ALA A 40 -1.02 21.12 3.19
N VAL A 41 -2.31 20.85 3.43
CA VAL A 41 -2.93 19.52 3.18
C VAL A 41 -2.80 19.15 1.71
N THR A 42 -3.22 20.02 0.80
CA THR A 42 -3.12 19.82 -0.66
C THR A 42 -1.69 19.55 -1.10
N ARG A 43 -0.74 20.34 -0.58
CA ARG A 43 0.69 20.15 -0.85
C ARG A 43 1.18 18.76 -0.48
N TRP A 44 0.87 18.29 0.72
CA TRP A 44 1.30 16.98 1.18
C TRP A 44 0.54 15.83 0.51
N LEU A 45 -0.70 16.05 0.06
CA LEU A 45 -1.41 15.07 -0.76
C LEU A 45 -0.78 14.90 -2.14
N ILE A 46 -0.36 15.98 -2.79
CA ILE A 46 0.40 15.90 -4.05
C ILE A 46 1.70 15.11 -3.85
N ALA A 47 2.43 15.42 -2.78
CA ALA A 47 3.65 14.71 -2.40
C ALA A 47 3.41 13.22 -2.12
N TRP A 48 2.35 12.90 -1.39
CA TRP A 48 1.90 11.54 -1.13
C TRP A 48 1.60 10.78 -2.42
N ASN A 49 0.78 11.36 -3.31
CA ASN A 49 0.44 10.75 -4.58
C ASN A 49 1.67 10.50 -5.46
N ALA A 50 2.60 11.44 -5.52
CA ALA A 50 3.85 11.25 -6.26
C ALA A 50 4.68 10.09 -5.69
N GLY A 51 4.81 10.01 -4.36
CA GLY A 51 5.50 8.91 -3.69
C GLY A 51 4.80 7.57 -3.90
N THR A 52 3.50 7.48 -3.67
CA THR A 52 2.74 6.23 -3.82
C THR A 52 2.69 5.76 -5.27
N CYS A 53 2.47 6.64 -6.24
CA CYS A 53 2.50 6.29 -7.66
C CYS A 53 3.88 5.81 -8.09
N LEU A 54 4.96 6.49 -7.67
CA LEU A 54 6.32 6.05 -7.93
C LEU A 54 6.58 4.66 -7.34
N TYR A 55 6.16 4.41 -6.10
CA TYR A 55 6.28 3.10 -5.49
C TYR A 55 5.52 2.02 -6.27
N ILE A 56 4.25 2.29 -6.62
CA ILE A 56 3.39 1.37 -7.39
C ILE A 56 4.08 0.99 -8.70
N VAL A 57 4.60 1.97 -9.46
CA VAL A 57 5.30 1.73 -10.72
C VAL A 57 6.56 0.88 -10.49
N LEU A 58 7.41 1.25 -9.53
CA LEU A 58 8.63 0.51 -9.23
C LEU A 58 8.36 -0.93 -8.73
N ALA A 59 7.29 -1.11 -7.95
CA ALA A 59 6.87 -2.42 -7.47
C ALA A 59 6.30 -3.27 -8.61
N ALA A 60 5.40 -2.71 -9.43
CA ALA A 60 4.83 -3.40 -10.58
C ALA A 60 5.90 -3.85 -11.59
N LEU A 61 6.86 -2.98 -11.91
CA LEU A 61 8.01 -3.33 -12.76
C LEU A 61 8.87 -4.44 -12.15
N MET A 62 9.03 -4.44 -10.84
CA MET A 62 9.75 -5.51 -10.14
C MET A 62 8.96 -6.81 -10.18
N MET A 63 7.67 -6.76 -9.91
CA MET A 63 6.79 -7.94 -9.89
C MET A 63 6.73 -8.60 -11.27
N SER A 64 6.51 -7.82 -12.34
CA SER A 64 6.42 -8.33 -13.71
C SER A 64 7.72 -8.92 -14.28
N ARG A 65 8.88 -8.55 -13.71
CA ARG A 65 10.20 -9.04 -14.15
C ARG A 65 10.81 -10.08 -13.23
N SER A 66 10.11 -10.48 -12.17
CA SER A 66 10.66 -11.40 -11.17
C SER A 66 10.29 -12.84 -11.48
N SER A 67 11.28 -13.73 -11.49
CA SER A 67 11.08 -15.17 -11.53
C SER A 67 10.79 -15.74 -10.13
N ILE A 68 10.20 -16.93 -10.08
CA ILE A 68 9.98 -17.70 -8.83
C ILE A 68 11.28 -17.89 -8.03
N HIS A 69 12.40 -18.14 -8.72
CA HIS A 69 13.70 -18.27 -8.08
C HIS A 69 14.11 -16.96 -7.37
N GLN A 70 13.85 -15.80 -7.98
CA GLN A 70 14.13 -14.50 -7.35
C GLN A 70 13.21 -14.22 -6.17
N MET A 71 11.95 -14.67 -6.22
CA MET A 71 11.00 -14.56 -5.11
C MET A 71 11.47 -15.36 -3.90
N ARG A 72 11.86 -16.62 -4.12
CA ARG A 72 12.45 -17.50 -3.08
C ARG A 72 13.70 -16.87 -2.45
N ARG A 73 14.62 -16.37 -3.28
CA ARG A 73 15.84 -15.72 -2.79
C ARG A 73 15.55 -14.49 -1.94
N ARG A 74 14.57 -13.67 -2.34
CA ARG A 74 14.15 -12.50 -1.55
C ARG A 74 13.54 -12.91 -0.22
N ALA A 75 12.71 -13.94 -0.20
CA ALA A 75 12.10 -14.46 1.00
C ALA A 75 13.13 -14.93 2.04
N GLN A 76 14.26 -15.51 1.59
CA GLN A 76 15.34 -15.94 2.48
C GLN A 76 16.18 -14.80 3.07
N VAL A 77 16.27 -13.66 2.36
CA VAL A 77 17.16 -12.53 2.75
C VAL A 77 16.43 -11.48 3.59
N GLN A 78 15.10 -11.37 3.47
CA GLN A 78 14.31 -10.25 4.00
C GLN A 78 13.59 -10.53 5.33
N ASP A 79 14.09 -11.42 6.15
CA ASP A 79 13.43 -11.93 7.37
C ASP A 79 13.17 -10.88 8.47
N GLU A 80 13.75 -9.66 8.39
CA GLU A 80 13.65 -8.65 9.43
C GLU A 80 12.75 -7.46 9.02
N GLY A 81 11.81 -7.10 9.87
CA GLY A 81 11.02 -5.87 9.74
C GLY A 81 9.65 -6.02 9.08
N GLU A 82 9.20 -7.24 8.82
CA GLU A 82 7.95 -7.53 8.12
C GLU A 82 6.70 -7.02 8.85
N THR A 83 6.60 -7.29 10.15
CA THR A 83 5.52 -6.79 11.00
C THR A 83 5.53 -5.26 11.08
N ALA A 84 6.72 -4.64 11.16
CA ALA A 84 6.86 -3.19 11.17
C ALA A 84 6.31 -2.55 9.90
N ILE A 85 6.44 -3.22 8.75
CA ILE A 85 5.92 -2.73 7.48
C ILE A 85 4.40 -2.83 7.42
N LEU A 86 3.80 -3.92 7.90
CA LEU A 86 2.34 -4.03 8.00
C LEU A 86 1.76 -2.92 8.89
N ILE A 87 2.40 -2.62 10.02
CA ILE A 87 2.02 -1.50 10.88
C ILE A 87 2.16 -0.18 10.11
N LEU A 88 3.24 0.03 9.38
CA LEU A 88 3.44 1.23 8.58
C LEU A 88 2.38 1.38 7.49
N VAL A 89 2.00 0.28 6.82
CA VAL A 89 0.91 0.27 5.82
C VAL A 89 -0.42 0.64 6.46
N ALA A 90 -0.74 0.08 7.63
CA ALA A 90 -1.96 0.42 8.36
C ALA A 90 -1.99 1.90 8.78
N LEU A 91 -0.88 2.42 9.31
CA LEU A 91 -0.75 3.85 9.64
C LEU A 91 -0.85 4.75 8.40
N SER A 92 -0.26 4.33 7.28
CA SER A 92 -0.36 5.04 6.00
C SER A 92 -1.80 5.11 5.48
N ALA A 93 -2.56 4.01 5.61
CA ALA A 93 -3.97 3.97 5.25
C ALA A 93 -4.78 4.98 6.08
N ILE A 94 -4.60 4.99 7.40
CA ILE A 94 -5.27 5.92 8.31
C ILE A 94 -4.89 7.36 7.98
N ALA A 95 -3.59 7.64 7.77
CA ALA A 95 -3.10 8.97 7.43
C ALA A 95 -3.66 9.47 6.09
N SER A 96 -3.76 8.60 5.07
CA SER A 96 -4.34 8.97 3.78
C SER A 96 -5.82 9.30 3.89
N LEU A 97 -6.58 8.54 4.68
CA LEU A 97 -8.01 8.81 4.92
C LEU A 97 -8.22 10.14 5.67
N ALA A 98 -7.39 10.43 6.67
CA ALA A 98 -7.45 11.70 7.38
C ALA A 98 -7.10 12.88 6.45
N ALA A 99 -6.10 12.72 5.59
CA ALA A 99 -5.70 13.73 4.62
C ALA A 99 -6.78 13.97 3.54
N ILE A 100 -7.45 12.90 3.07
CA ILE A 100 -8.59 12.99 2.17
C ILE A 100 -9.73 13.78 2.82
N GLY A 101 -10.05 13.50 4.10
CA GLY A 101 -11.06 14.25 4.85
C GLY A 101 -10.72 15.74 4.98
N GLY A 102 -9.44 16.05 5.26
CA GLY A 102 -8.94 17.43 5.30
C GLY A 102 -9.03 18.16 3.95
N GLU A 103 -8.71 17.48 2.85
CA GLU A 103 -8.80 18.02 1.50
C GLU A 103 -10.26 18.32 1.11
N LEU A 104 -11.20 17.46 1.51
CA LEU A 104 -12.62 17.68 1.28
C LEU A 104 -13.17 18.90 2.06
N ALA A 105 -12.58 19.23 3.21
CA ALA A 105 -12.92 20.47 3.90
C ALA A 105 -12.52 21.69 3.07
N VAL A 106 -11.34 21.66 2.42
CA VAL A 106 -10.88 22.73 1.52
C VAL A 106 -11.81 22.89 0.30
N VAL A 107 -12.33 21.79 -0.26
CA VAL A 107 -13.22 21.80 -1.42
C VAL A 107 -14.50 22.62 -1.19
N ARG A 108 -14.95 22.78 0.05
CA ARG A 108 -16.16 23.55 0.38
C ARG A 108 -16.00 25.04 0.12
N ASP A 109 -14.79 25.56 0.24
CA ASP A 109 -14.51 26.99 0.17
C ASP A 109 -14.03 27.45 -1.23
N VAL A 110 -13.81 26.49 -2.16
CA VAL A 110 -13.33 26.77 -3.52
C VAL A 110 -14.41 26.48 -4.57
N HIS A 111 -14.38 27.23 -5.70
CA HIS A 111 -15.36 27.14 -6.76
C HIS A 111 -14.71 26.99 -8.14
N GLY A 112 -15.51 26.65 -9.14
CA GLY A 112 -15.06 26.52 -10.53
C GLY A 112 -14.07 25.41 -10.73
N TRP A 113 -13.11 25.59 -11.66
CA TRP A 113 -12.13 24.56 -12.02
C TRP A 113 -11.21 24.15 -10.87
N VAL A 114 -10.94 25.05 -9.91
CA VAL A 114 -10.12 24.75 -8.74
C VAL A 114 -10.77 23.67 -7.89
N ARG A 115 -12.10 23.75 -7.68
CA ARG A 115 -12.88 22.71 -6.99
C ARG A 115 -12.73 21.36 -7.69
N SER A 116 -12.86 21.33 -9.01
CA SER A 116 -12.71 20.10 -9.78
C SER A 116 -11.30 19.49 -9.66
N ALA A 117 -10.27 20.34 -9.60
CA ALA A 117 -8.89 19.89 -9.40
C ALA A 117 -8.68 19.24 -8.02
N HIS A 118 -9.24 19.83 -6.95
CA HIS A 118 -9.18 19.25 -5.60
C HIS A 118 -9.96 17.94 -5.50
N VAL A 119 -11.14 17.83 -6.12
CA VAL A 119 -11.91 16.57 -6.20
C VAL A 119 -11.12 15.50 -6.96
N ALA A 120 -10.52 15.85 -8.09
CA ALA A 120 -9.67 14.92 -8.86
C ALA A 120 -8.45 14.46 -8.04
N LEU A 121 -7.78 15.37 -7.32
CA LEU A 121 -6.67 15.04 -6.41
C LEU A 121 -7.11 14.05 -5.33
N THR A 122 -8.28 14.27 -4.72
CA THR A 122 -8.87 13.35 -3.76
C THR A 122 -9.11 11.97 -4.37
N GLY A 123 -9.69 11.88 -5.55
CA GLY A 123 -9.91 10.62 -6.27
C GLY A 123 -8.60 9.88 -6.57
N ILE A 124 -7.59 10.59 -7.05
CA ILE A 124 -6.25 10.02 -7.29
C ILE A 124 -5.65 9.51 -5.97
N THR A 125 -5.81 10.25 -4.87
CA THR A 125 -5.32 9.84 -3.55
C THR A 125 -5.99 8.55 -3.07
N VAL A 126 -7.29 8.40 -3.26
CA VAL A 126 -8.02 7.17 -2.93
C VAL A 126 -7.45 5.99 -3.72
N VAL A 127 -7.36 6.12 -5.04
CA VAL A 127 -6.92 5.03 -5.93
C VAL A 127 -5.46 4.66 -5.67
N SER A 128 -4.58 5.64 -5.54
CA SER A 128 -3.15 5.41 -5.28
C SER A 128 -2.90 4.79 -3.91
N SER A 129 -3.61 5.25 -2.86
CA SER A 129 -3.51 4.68 -1.52
C SER A 129 -4.04 3.26 -1.46
N TRP A 130 -5.18 2.97 -2.10
CA TRP A 130 -5.71 1.61 -2.22
C TRP A 130 -4.73 0.70 -2.94
N GLY A 131 -4.23 1.09 -4.11
CA GLY A 131 -3.27 0.31 -4.89
C GLY A 131 -1.96 0.06 -4.12
N PHE A 132 -1.46 1.06 -3.38
CA PHE A 132 -0.30 0.91 -2.51
C PHE A 132 -0.53 -0.18 -1.44
N ILE A 133 -1.69 -0.15 -0.76
CA ILE A 133 -2.03 -1.14 0.25
C ILE A 133 -2.05 -2.55 -0.36
N GLN A 134 -2.72 -2.73 -1.53
CA GLN A 134 -2.83 -4.04 -2.17
C GLN A 134 -1.45 -4.59 -2.59
N ILE A 135 -0.59 -3.76 -3.17
CA ILE A 135 0.78 -4.18 -3.53
C ILE A 135 1.60 -4.57 -2.30
N MET A 136 1.47 -3.81 -1.20
CA MET A 136 2.20 -4.12 0.03
C MET A 136 1.75 -5.45 0.64
N PHE A 137 0.44 -5.73 0.68
CA PHE A 137 -0.08 -7.02 1.13
C PHE A 137 0.30 -8.16 0.18
N ALA A 138 0.26 -7.95 -1.14
CA ALA A 138 0.70 -8.94 -2.12
C ALA A 138 2.16 -9.34 -1.90
N LEU A 139 3.05 -8.36 -1.72
CA LEU A 139 4.46 -8.61 -1.43
C LEU A 139 4.66 -9.31 -0.09
N HIS A 140 3.85 -8.98 0.91
CA HIS A 140 3.88 -9.63 2.21
C HIS A 140 3.42 -11.09 2.13
N TYR A 141 2.30 -11.39 1.48
CA TYR A 141 1.84 -12.75 1.27
C TYR A 141 2.85 -13.60 0.48
N ALA A 142 3.44 -13.03 -0.57
CA ALA A 142 4.49 -13.70 -1.35
C ALA A 142 5.71 -14.02 -0.50
N HIS A 143 6.13 -13.10 0.37
CA HIS A 143 7.25 -13.30 1.28
C HIS A 143 6.96 -14.43 2.28
N GLU A 144 5.85 -14.37 3.02
CA GLU A 144 5.43 -15.40 3.99
C GLU A 144 5.32 -16.78 3.36
N TYR A 145 4.71 -16.84 2.16
CA TYR A 145 4.58 -18.08 1.41
C TYR A 145 5.94 -18.71 1.11
N TYR A 146 6.82 -17.95 0.45
CA TYR A 146 8.10 -18.48 0.02
C TYR A 146 9.12 -18.64 1.16
N ALA A 147 9.03 -17.85 2.23
CA ALA A 147 9.83 -18.08 3.44
C ALA A 147 9.49 -19.42 4.09
N ALA A 148 8.20 -19.75 4.21
CA ALA A 148 7.76 -21.06 4.72
C ALA A 148 8.24 -22.20 3.82
N VAL A 149 8.03 -22.10 2.51
CA VAL A 149 8.46 -23.12 1.53
C VAL A 149 9.98 -23.34 1.58
N CYS A 150 10.78 -22.28 1.61
CA CYS A 150 12.24 -22.38 1.68
C CYS A 150 12.74 -22.98 3.00
N SER A 151 11.94 -22.86 4.07
CA SER A 151 12.25 -23.45 5.39
C SER A 151 11.69 -24.86 5.56
N GLY A 152 11.10 -25.46 4.52
CA GLY A 152 10.52 -26.81 4.57
C GLY A 152 9.18 -26.88 5.32
N HIS A 153 8.51 -25.76 5.54
CA HIS A 153 7.20 -25.69 6.19
C HIS A 153 6.06 -25.54 5.15
N PRO A 154 4.81 -25.91 5.52
CA PRO A 154 3.65 -25.64 4.67
C PRO A 154 3.53 -24.14 4.33
N ALA A 155 3.28 -23.83 3.06
CA ALA A 155 3.29 -22.48 2.52
C ALA A 155 2.28 -21.50 3.17
N GLY A 156 1.20 -22.04 3.76
CA GLY A 156 0.21 -21.25 4.50
C GLY A 156 -0.89 -20.61 3.65
N LEU A 157 -0.75 -20.60 2.33
CA LEU A 157 -1.78 -20.33 1.34
C LEU A 157 -1.87 -21.54 0.38
N HIS A 158 -3.05 -21.77 -0.14
CA HIS A 158 -3.30 -22.76 -1.17
C HIS A 158 -3.94 -22.08 -2.38
N PHE A 159 -3.23 -22.09 -3.50
CA PHE A 159 -3.70 -21.62 -4.79
C PHE A 159 -4.19 -22.85 -5.57
N PRO A 160 -5.46 -22.89 -6.03
CA PRO A 160 -5.95 -24.00 -6.84
C PRO A 160 -5.13 -24.14 -8.14
N ASP A 161 -4.75 -25.35 -8.46
CA ASP A 161 -4.04 -25.73 -9.70
C ASP A 161 -2.71 -25.01 -9.94
N GLU A 162 -2.16 -24.27 -8.94
CA GLU A 162 -0.90 -23.55 -9.05
C GLU A 162 0.07 -23.94 -7.92
N ALA A 163 1.16 -24.64 -8.29
CA ALA A 163 2.18 -25.09 -7.37
C ALA A 163 3.27 -24.03 -7.09
N HIS A 164 3.40 -23.04 -7.96
CA HIS A 164 4.46 -22.04 -7.91
C HIS A 164 3.92 -20.63 -8.18
N PRO A 165 3.02 -20.11 -7.32
CA PRO A 165 2.36 -18.83 -7.55
C PRO A 165 3.36 -17.69 -7.72
N ASP A 166 3.13 -16.86 -8.72
CA ASP A 166 3.95 -15.68 -8.99
C ASP A 166 3.41 -14.42 -8.28
N TYR A 167 4.04 -13.26 -8.48
CA TYR A 167 3.55 -12.02 -7.88
C TYR A 167 2.17 -11.59 -8.37
N GLY A 168 1.75 -12.02 -9.57
CA GLY A 168 0.41 -11.77 -10.10
C GLY A 168 -0.66 -12.48 -9.29
N ASP A 169 -0.41 -13.75 -8.91
CA ASP A 169 -1.31 -14.54 -8.08
C ASP A 169 -1.48 -13.92 -6.69
N PHE A 170 -0.38 -13.47 -6.08
CA PHE A 170 -0.45 -12.78 -4.78
C PHE A 170 -1.12 -11.42 -4.89
N PHE A 171 -0.95 -10.69 -5.99
CA PHE A 171 -1.63 -9.42 -6.23
C PHE A 171 -3.14 -9.63 -6.48
N TYR A 172 -3.50 -10.66 -7.25
CA TYR A 172 -4.89 -11.09 -7.41
C TYR A 172 -5.53 -11.35 -6.03
N PHE A 173 -4.92 -12.24 -5.23
CA PHE A 173 -5.39 -12.57 -3.90
C PHE A 173 -5.57 -11.33 -3.00
N SER A 174 -4.54 -10.48 -2.93
CA SER A 174 -4.59 -9.24 -2.17
C SER A 174 -5.71 -8.31 -2.65
N SER A 175 -5.87 -8.15 -3.97
CA SER A 175 -6.89 -7.27 -4.55
C SER A 175 -8.31 -7.77 -4.28
N VAL A 176 -8.52 -9.09 -4.30
CA VAL A 176 -9.83 -9.66 -3.92
C VAL A 176 -10.15 -9.40 -2.45
N VAL A 177 -9.19 -9.62 -1.54
CA VAL A 177 -9.38 -9.28 -0.12
C VAL A 177 -9.65 -7.78 0.05
N GLY A 178 -8.90 -6.92 -0.65
CA GLY A 178 -9.03 -5.47 -0.58
C GLY A 178 -10.34 -4.92 -1.11
N THR A 179 -10.97 -5.59 -2.06
CA THR A 179 -12.26 -5.17 -2.65
C THR A 179 -13.45 -5.76 -1.93
N SER A 180 -13.42 -7.07 -1.61
CA SER A 180 -14.58 -7.82 -1.13
C SER A 180 -14.50 -8.27 0.33
N GLY A 181 -13.33 -8.21 0.97
CA GLY A 181 -13.11 -8.80 2.29
C GLY A 181 -13.16 -10.33 2.30
N GLN A 182 -13.04 -10.98 1.15
CA GLN A 182 -13.07 -12.44 0.97
C GLN A 182 -11.76 -12.93 0.36
N THR A 183 -11.52 -14.24 0.46
CA THR A 183 -10.29 -14.88 -0.06
C THR A 183 -10.42 -15.44 -1.47
N ALA A 184 -11.58 -15.29 -2.11
CA ALA A 184 -11.93 -15.91 -3.39
C ALA A 184 -11.70 -17.43 -3.37
N ASP A 185 -10.94 -17.94 -4.34
CA ASP A 185 -10.55 -19.34 -4.51
C ASP A 185 -9.27 -19.72 -3.74
N VAL A 186 -8.52 -18.74 -3.25
CA VAL A 186 -7.26 -18.97 -2.49
C VAL A 186 -7.55 -19.18 -1.01
N ALA A 187 -7.11 -20.29 -0.43
CA ALA A 187 -7.40 -20.65 0.96
C ALA A 187 -6.23 -20.38 1.92
N PHE A 188 -6.54 -19.81 3.10
CA PHE A 188 -5.58 -19.75 4.21
C PHE A 188 -5.45 -21.11 4.89
N THR A 189 -4.25 -21.70 4.86
CA THR A 189 -3.96 -23.00 5.48
C THR A 189 -3.17 -22.87 6.80
N SER A 190 -2.63 -21.69 7.14
CA SER A 190 -1.92 -21.44 8.39
C SER A 190 -2.62 -20.44 9.31
N LYS A 191 -2.43 -20.59 10.64
CA LYS A 191 -2.95 -19.64 11.65
C LYS A 191 -2.32 -18.27 11.50
N ARG A 192 -1.02 -18.18 11.15
CA ARG A 192 -0.29 -16.94 10.99
C ARG A 192 -0.91 -16.11 9.85
N LEU A 193 -1.06 -16.71 8.68
CA LEU A 193 -1.63 -16.02 7.53
C LEU A 193 -3.13 -15.69 7.71
N ARG A 194 -3.89 -16.51 8.45
CA ARG A 194 -5.28 -16.13 8.81
C ARG A 194 -5.33 -14.85 9.65
N ARG A 195 -4.39 -14.64 10.60
CA ARG A 195 -4.33 -13.40 11.40
C ARG A 195 -3.99 -12.19 10.54
N ILE A 196 -3.06 -12.34 9.61
CA ILE A 196 -2.69 -11.30 8.64
C ILE A 196 -3.88 -11.00 7.73
N GLY A 197 -4.55 -12.02 7.21
CA GLY A 197 -5.76 -11.88 6.41
C GLY A 197 -6.89 -11.18 7.15
N THR A 198 -7.09 -11.49 8.44
CA THR A 198 -8.08 -10.79 9.28
C THR A 198 -7.74 -9.28 9.38
N LEU A 199 -6.47 -8.93 9.62
CA LEU A 199 -6.03 -7.54 9.64
C LEU A 199 -6.28 -6.87 8.29
N HIS A 200 -5.94 -7.54 7.19
CA HIS A 200 -6.17 -7.03 5.84
C HIS A 200 -7.67 -6.78 5.58
N CYS A 201 -8.54 -7.75 5.90
CA CYS A 201 -9.99 -7.59 5.76
C CYS A 201 -10.53 -6.41 6.57
N ILE A 202 -10.08 -6.22 7.82
CA ILE A 202 -10.49 -5.10 8.67
C ILE A 202 -10.04 -3.77 8.03
N LEU A 203 -8.79 -3.66 7.60
CA LEU A 203 -8.29 -2.46 6.95
C LEU A 203 -9.04 -2.16 5.64
N ALA A 204 -9.28 -3.18 4.81
CA ALA A 204 -10.05 -3.05 3.58
C ALA A 204 -11.48 -2.58 3.85
N TYR A 205 -12.17 -3.18 4.82
CA TYR A 205 -13.52 -2.79 5.22
C TYR A 205 -13.57 -1.32 5.67
N LEU A 206 -12.68 -0.93 6.58
CA LEU A 206 -12.62 0.45 7.08
C LEU A 206 -12.30 1.43 5.95
N PHE A 207 -11.30 1.12 5.12
CA PHE A 207 -10.93 1.97 4.00
C PHE A 207 -12.10 2.15 3.02
N ASN A 208 -12.71 1.07 2.55
CA ASN A 208 -13.82 1.10 1.59
C ASN A 208 -15.04 1.83 2.17
N THR A 209 -15.37 1.59 3.45
CA THR A 209 -16.51 2.25 4.13
C THR A 209 -16.29 3.77 4.24
N ILE A 210 -15.10 4.20 4.66
CA ILE A 210 -14.79 5.63 4.80
C ILE A 210 -14.77 6.29 3.42
N VAL A 211 -14.18 5.66 2.40
CA VAL A 211 -14.17 6.17 1.02
C VAL A 211 -15.60 6.32 0.50
N LEU A 212 -16.46 5.33 0.72
CA LEU A 212 -17.87 5.42 0.32
C LEU A 212 -18.60 6.58 1.02
N ALA A 213 -18.41 6.74 2.33
CA ALA A 213 -18.99 7.86 3.07
C ALA A 213 -18.52 9.22 2.55
N LEU A 214 -17.23 9.34 2.21
CA LEU A 214 -16.66 10.56 1.63
C LEU A 214 -17.22 10.83 0.22
N LEU A 215 -17.38 9.82 -0.61
CA LEU A 215 -17.97 9.95 -1.96
C LEU A 215 -19.44 10.40 -1.89
N ILE A 216 -20.22 9.84 -0.95
CA ILE A 216 -21.60 10.28 -0.71
C ILE A 216 -21.63 11.75 -0.28
N ASN A 217 -20.74 12.16 0.62
CA ASN A 217 -20.65 13.55 1.08
C ASN A 217 -20.30 14.52 -0.08
N ILE A 218 -19.35 14.14 -0.94
CA ILE A 218 -19.03 14.92 -2.16
C ILE A 218 -20.26 15.00 -3.07
N GLY A 219 -20.89 13.86 -3.36
CA GLY A 219 -22.09 13.81 -4.21
C GLY A 219 -23.20 14.75 -3.70
N ALA A 220 -23.52 14.67 -2.39
CA ALA A 220 -24.52 15.54 -1.77
C ALA A 220 -24.15 17.03 -1.81
N SER A 221 -22.88 17.38 -1.93
CA SER A 221 -22.43 18.78 -2.02
C SER A 221 -22.42 19.32 -3.46
N LEU A 222 -22.65 18.46 -4.47
CA LEU A 222 -22.68 18.84 -5.88
C LEU A 222 -24.09 19.17 -6.37
N PHE A 223 -25.11 18.73 -5.63
CA PHE A 223 -26.53 18.99 -5.85
C PHE A 223 -27.09 19.90 -4.75
#